data_77aed953350e9eb5d238087d6551296f
#
_entry.id   77aed953350e9eb5d238087d6551296f
#
_cell.length_a   1.000
_cell.length_b   1.000
_cell.length_c   1.000
_cell.angle_alpha   90.00
_cell.angle_beta   90.00
_cell.angle_gamma   90.00
#
_symmetry.space_group_name_H-M   'P 1'
#
loop_
_entity.id
_entity.type
_entity.pdbx_description
1 polymer ?
#
loop_
_entity_poly.entity_id
_entity_poly.type
_entity_poly.pdbx_seq_one_letter_code
_entity_poly.pdbx_strand_id
1 'polypeptide(L)'
;MNHYNKYQTSFNHYPHQRPQRLSRPESYSELETCTSGGIARGLGGSYGDAALNKDGHVILTERLDRFLEFDEQQGVLCVEAGVSLRKILDLIVPRGWFLPVTPGTSYVTLGGCVAADVHGKNHQRVGSIGQHVVSFTLITAQGEQVQCSPEIHSELFWATIGGMGLTGIIGTVTLKLKPIESAYLLVQHKQTNNLQETFDALSQESSSDEYEVAWLDGLNLPLGRSIIMRARHANLAELPSQQQHAPFIAPPRKTYKLPFYLPNGLLHPTLIKAFNKYYYQQLAKKESPILMSYSDYFYPLDKIVHWPRLYGKRGFLQYQCVIPTESAYTVTKQILETLHAEKHPVYLAVLKRFGKENAAPLSFAMPGFTLALDLPILNQGLFDCLDKLDAMVIEAGGRVYLAKDARLNPEAFRKMYPRYSEWLAVKQQWDPENKLSSGLSRRLEITA
;
A
#
# COMPACT_ATOMS: atom_id res chain seq x y z
N MET A 1 11.83 -12.80 22.81
CA MET A 1 10.47 -12.67 22.23
C MET A 1 10.23 -13.89 21.37
N ASN A 2 9.18 -14.66 21.63
CA ASN A 2 8.84 -15.84 20.83
C ASN A 2 8.70 -15.43 19.36
N HIS A 3 9.41 -16.11 18.45
CA HIS A 3 9.38 -15.86 17.01
C HIS A 3 7.95 -15.91 16.40
N TYR A 4 7.01 -16.55 17.07
CA TYR A 4 5.61 -16.67 16.65
C TYR A 4 4.79 -15.38 16.78
N ASN A 5 5.18 -14.42 17.64
CA ASN A 5 4.38 -13.21 17.90
C ASN A 5 4.27 -12.28 16.69
N LYS A 6 5.24 -12.29 15.77
CA LYS A 6 5.21 -11.43 14.55
C LYS A 6 4.12 -11.84 13.55
N TYR A 7 3.63 -13.08 13.61
CA TYR A 7 2.60 -13.61 12.71
C TYR A 7 1.17 -13.49 13.25
N GLN A 8 1.02 -12.96 14.47
CA GLN A 8 -0.25 -12.78 15.16
C GLN A 8 -0.81 -11.37 15.03
N THR A 9 -0.10 -10.47 14.35
CA THR A 9 -0.50 -9.07 14.22
C THR A 9 -0.23 -8.56 12.81
N SER A 10 -0.97 -7.53 12.43
CA SER A 10 -0.72 -6.76 11.22
C SER A 10 0.51 -5.86 11.37
N PHE A 11 0.85 -5.13 10.32
CA PHE A 11 1.99 -4.22 10.29
C PHE A 11 1.94 -3.13 11.38
N ASN A 12 0.76 -2.57 11.62
CA ASN A 12 0.49 -1.47 12.57
C ASN A 12 0.16 -1.95 14.00
N HIS A 13 0.36 -3.24 14.29
CA HIS A 13 0.08 -3.91 15.57
C HIS A 13 -1.40 -4.01 15.95
N TYR A 14 -2.33 -3.79 15.03
CA TYR A 14 -3.77 -3.99 15.20
C TYR A 14 -4.40 -4.48 13.88
N PRO A 15 -5.29 -5.52 13.91
CA PRO A 15 -5.68 -6.33 15.05
C PRO A 15 -4.66 -7.40 15.43
N HIS A 16 -4.92 -8.10 16.54
CA HIS A 16 -4.20 -9.31 16.97
C HIS A 16 -5.08 -10.52 16.72
N GLN A 17 -4.58 -11.46 15.93
CA GLN A 17 -5.28 -12.71 15.60
C GLN A 17 -4.29 -13.87 15.61
N ARG A 18 -4.47 -14.80 16.56
CA ARG A 18 -3.59 -15.97 16.67
C ARG A 18 -4.05 -17.05 15.69
N PRO A 19 -3.20 -17.48 14.73
CA PRO A 19 -3.53 -18.60 13.86
C PRO A 19 -3.44 -19.92 14.64
N GLN A 20 -4.26 -20.91 14.25
CA GLN A 20 -4.16 -22.28 14.75
C GLN A 20 -2.96 -23.00 14.13
N ARG A 21 -2.73 -22.79 12.83
CA ARG A 21 -1.66 -23.41 12.04
C ARG A 21 -0.81 -22.38 11.33
N LEU A 22 0.51 -22.60 11.30
CA LEU A 22 1.47 -21.87 10.47
C LEU A 22 2.21 -22.88 9.59
N SER A 23 2.25 -22.64 8.29
CA SER A 23 3.11 -23.36 7.34
C SER A 23 4.06 -22.36 6.67
N ARG A 24 5.23 -22.83 6.27
CA ARG A 24 6.27 -22.00 5.67
C ARG A 24 6.95 -22.77 4.55
N PRO A 25 6.25 -22.95 3.42
CA PRO A 25 6.76 -23.71 2.30
C PRO A 25 8.02 -23.08 1.71
N GLU A 26 8.95 -23.93 1.27
CA GLU A 26 10.20 -23.56 0.61
C GLU A 26 10.21 -23.95 -0.88
N SER A 27 9.15 -24.67 -1.33
CA SER A 27 8.97 -25.14 -2.70
C SER A 27 7.50 -25.08 -3.12
N TYR A 28 7.24 -25.17 -4.41
CA TYR A 28 5.87 -25.26 -4.95
C TYR A 28 5.16 -26.52 -4.52
N SER A 29 5.84 -27.67 -4.52
CA SER A 29 5.26 -28.94 -4.06
C SER A 29 4.81 -28.90 -2.60
N GLU A 30 5.54 -28.18 -1.76
CA GLU A 30 5.09 -27.94 -0.39
C GLU A 30 3.93 -26.96 -0.34
N LEU A 31 3.92 -25.90 -1.19
CA LEU A 31 2.85 -24.94 -1.25
C LEU A 31 1.53 -25.60 -1.69
N GLU A 32 1.55 -26.47 -2.69
CA GLU A 32 0.40 -27.24 -3.16
C GLU A 32 -0.26 -28.05 -2.04
N THR A 33 0.53 -28.61 -1.13
CA THR A 33 0.02 -29.37 0.02
C THR A 33 -0.53 -28.49 1.16
N CYS A 34 -0.20 -27.18 1.15
CA CYS A 34 -0.60 -26.26 2.21
C CYS A 34 -1.96 -25.59 1.98
N THR A 35 -2.61 -25.76 0.82
CA THR A 35 -3.79 -25.01 0.40
C THR A 35 -5.07 -25.27 1.18
N SER A 36 -5.11 -26.30 2.07
CA SER A 36 -6.29 -26.62 2.86
C SER A 36 -6.57 -25.55 3.94
N GLY A 37 -7.47 -24.64 3.66
CA GLY A 37 -8.12 -23.77 4.66
C GLY A 37 -7.26 -22.63 5.21
N GLY A 38 -6.61 -21.83 4.35
CA GLY A 38 -5.67 -20.83 4.82
C GLY A 38 -5.66 -19.52 4.06
N ILE A 39 -4.77 -18.64 4.47
CA ILE A 39 -4.45 -17.39 3.78
C ILE A 39 -2.95 -17.24 3.60
N ALA A 40 -2.53 -16.84 2.41
CA ALA A 40 -1.13 -16.52 2.15
C ALA A 40 -0.71 -15.23 2.86
N ARG A 41 0.50 -15.23 3.43
CA ARG A 41 1.12 -14.08 4.06
C ARG A 41 2.57 -13.95 3.61
N GLY A 42 2.88 -12.86 2.93
CA GLY A 42 4.25 -12.45 2.64
C GLY A 42 4.91 -11.81 3.89
N LEU A 43 5.51 -10.63 3.74
CA LEU A 43 6.17 -9.92 4.85
C LEU A 43 5.20 -9.25 5.83
N GLY A 44 3.88 -9.39 5.65
CA GLY A 44 2.87 -8.87 6.56
C GLY A 44 2.73 -7.35 6.52
N GLY A 45 2.86 -6.74 5.34
CA GLY A 45 2.76 -5.30 5.14
C GLY A 45 1.35 -4.70 5.19
N SER A 46 0.29 -5.54 5.24
CA SER A 46 -1.09 -5.08 5.39
C SER A 46 -1.33 -4.52 6.80
N TYR A 47 -2.16 -3.47 6.89
CA TYR A 47 -2.48 -2.77 8.14
C TYR A 47 -3.73 -3.31 8.85
N GLY A 48 -4.41 -4.28 8.24
CA GLY A 48 -5.58 -4.93 8.79
C GLY A 48 -5.42 -6.44 8.88
N ASP A 49 -6.53 -7.13 8.79
CA ASP A 49 -6.63 -8.57 8.98
C ASP A 49 -6.65 -9.39 7.67
N ALA A 50 -6.33 -8.76 6.51
CA ALA A 50 -6.30 -9.42 5.22
C ALA A 50 -5.36 -10.64 5.15
N ALA A 51 -4.21 -10.59 5.83
CA ALA A 51 -3.23 -11.67 5.90
C ALA A 51 -3.07 -12.24 7.33
N LEU A 52 -4.14 -12.16 8.13
CA LEU A 52 -4.30 -12.79 9.44
C LEU A 52 -5.43 -13.81 9.39
N ASN A 53 -5.38 -14.81 10.26
CA ASN A 53 -6.38 -15.86 10.28
C ASN A 53 -6.55 -16.42 11.71
N LYS A 54 -7.49 -15.83 12.47
CA LYS A 54 -7.80 -16.29 13.82
C LYS A 54 -8.31 -17.73 13.77
N ASP A 55 -7.71 -18.59 14.58
CA ASP A 55 -8.07 -20.02 14.69
C ASP A 55 -8.01 -20.78 13.34
N GLY A 56 -7.39 -20.19 12.32
CA GLY A 56 -7.22 -20.78 11.00
C GLY A 56 -5.74 -20.96 10.63
N HIS A 57 -5.50 -21.23 9.35
CA HIS A 57 -4.17 -21.48 8.80
C HIS A 57 -3.59 -20.23 8.16
N VAL A 58 -2.34 -19.90 8.46
CA VAL A 58 -1.54 -18.87 7.76
C VAL A 58 -0.37 -19.52 7.06
N ILE A 59 -0.23 -19.26 5.77
CA ILE A 59 0.80 -19.82 4.88
C ILE A 59 1.83 -18.73 4.59
N LEU A 60 3.03 -18.88 5.12
CA LEU A 60 4.10 -17.88 5.02
C LEU A 60 4.87 -18.11 3.73
N THR A 61 4.68 -17.21 2.75
CA THR A 61 5.31 -17.29 1.43
C THR A 61 6.67 -16.61 1.34
N GLU A 62 7.21 -16.13 2.44
CA GLU A 62 8.44 -15.33 2.48
C GLU A 62 9.72 -16.09 2.09
N ARG A 63 9.66 -17.43 1.95
CA ARG A 63 10.77 -18.29 1.50
C ARG A 63 10.66 -18.69 0.02
N LEU A 64 9.55 -18.41 -0.63
CA LEU A 64 9.41 -18.53 -2.08
C LEU A 64 9.92 -17.22 -2.68
N ASP A 65 11.24 -17.01 -2.67
CA ASP A 65 11.85 -15.70 -2.94
C ASP A 65 13.00 -15.75 -3.97
N ARG A 66 12.89 -16.67 -4.94
CA ARG A 66 13.84 -16.82 -6.05
C ARG A 66 13.49 -15.88 -7.19
N PHE A 67 14.53 -15.37 -7.84
CA PHE A 67 14.46 -14.77 -9.17
C PHE A 67 14.52 -15.89 -10.19
N LEU A 68 13.58 -15.91 -11.13
CA LEU A 68 13.42 -17.00 -12.10
C LEU A 68 13.98 -16.59 -13.47
N GLU A 69 13.57 -15.41 -13.95
CA GLU A 69 13.99 -14.91 -15.27
C GLU A 69 14.04 -13.38 -15.26
N PHE A 70 14.99 -12.80 -15.95
CA PHE A 70 15.03 -11.36 -16.19
C PHE A 70 15.48 -11.09 -17.64
N ASP A 71 14.54 -10.69 -18.49
CA ASP A 71 14.81 -10.16 -19.81
C ASP A 71 15.18 -8.66 -19.66
N GLU A 72 16.48 -8.39 -19.64
CA GLU A 72 17.01 -7.02 -19.53
C GLU A 72 16.72 -6.16 -20.77
N GLN A 73 16.52 -6.76 -21.94
CA GLN A 73 16.24 -6.00 -23.16
C GLN A 73 14.80 -5.52 -23.19
N GLN A 74 13.89 -6.38 -22.79
CA GLN A 74 12.46 -6.07 -22.76
C GLN A 74 12.01 -5.48 -21.43
N GLY A 75 12.81 -5.54 -20.37
CA GLY A 75 12.42 -5.13 -19.01
C GLY A 75 11.27 -5.97 -18.47
N VAL A 76 11.35 -7.28 -18.62
CA VAL A 76 10.38 -8.24 -18.09
C VAL A 76 11.05 -9.10 -17.04
N LEU A 77 10.47 -9.12 -15.84
CA LEU A 77 11.01 -9.82 -14.69
C LEU A 77 10.02 -10.87 -14.19
N CYS A 78 10.42 -12.14 -14.11
CA CYS A 78 9.69 -13.21 -13.48
C CYS A 78 10.34 -13.61 -12.16
N VAL A 79 9.58 -13.57 -11.08
CA VAL A 79 10.05 -13.93 -9.73
C VAL A 79 9.00 -14.72 -8.95
N GLU A 80 9.42 -15.44 -7.93
CA GLU A 80 8.51 -15.99 -6.94
C GLU A 80 7.80 -14.90 -6.14
N ALA A 81 6.56 -15.15 -5.76
CA ALA A 81 5.68 -14.17 -5.13
C ALA A 81 6.19 -13.62 -3.77
N GLY A 82 7.06 -14.35 -3.08
CA GLY A 82 7.68 -13.97 -1.82
C GLY A 82 8.87 -13.03 -1.96
N VAL A 83 9.37 -12.76 -3.18
CA VAL A 83 10.44 -11.78 -3.40
C VAL A 83 9.96 -10.39 -2.97
N SER A 84 10.74 -9.72 -2.14
CA SER A 84 10.41 -8.35 -1.70
C SER A 84 10.75 -7.32 -2.78
N LEU A 85 10.00 -6.21 -2.81
CA LEU A 85 10.30 -5.10 -3.71
C LEU A 85 11.73 -4.56 -3.47
N ARG A 86 12.23 -4.66 -2.24
CA ARG A 86 13.61 -4.29 -1.92
C ARG A 86 14.62 -5.13 -2.70
N LYS A 87 14.47 -6.48 -2.68
CA LYS A 87 15.34 -7.39 -3.44
C LYS A 87 15.23 -7.14 -4.95
N ILE A 88 14.01 -6.87 -5.44
CA ILE A 88 13.79 -6.54 -6.85
C ILE A 88 14.56 -5.27 -7.22
N LEU A 89 14.41 -4.18 -6.44
CA LEU A 89 15.10 -2.92 -6.70
C LEU A 89 16.62 -3.05 -6.65
N ASP A 90 17.16 -3.84 -5.72
CA ASP A 90 18.58 -4.10 -5.61
C ASP A 90 19.14 -4.83 -6.87
N LEU A 91 18.30 -5.62 -7.57
CA LEU A 91 18.63 -6.26 -8.84
C LEU A 91 18.48 -5.32 -10.05
N ILE A 92 17.32 -4.64 -10.17
CA ILE A 92 16.93 -3.98 -11.43
C ILE A 92 17.48 -2.56 -11.56
N VAL A 93 17.62 -1.80 -10.46
CA VAL A 93 18.07 -0.40 -10.51
C VAL A 93 19.48 -0.28 -11.10
N PRO A 94 20.48 -1.12 -10.70
CA PRO A 94 21.80 -1.08 -11.33
C PRO A 94 21.82 -1.40 -12.82
N ARG A 95 20.72 -1.96 -13.35
CA ARG A 95 20.54 -2.36 -14.76
C ARG A 95 19.66 -1.39 -15.57
N GLY A 96 19.38 -0.22 -15.00
CA GLY A 96 18.61 0.82 -15.70
C GLY A 96 17.09 0.59 -15.69
N TRP A 97 16.58 -0.21 -14.75
CA TRP A 97 15.15 -0.50 -14.63
C TRP A 97 14.60 -0.10 -13.28
N PHE A 98 13.32 0.24 -13.24
CA PHE A 98 12.59 0.56 -12.02
C PHE A 98 11.21 -0.11 -11.99
N LEU A 99 10.60 -0.19 -10.81
CA LEU A 99 9.22 -0.67 -10.66
C LEU A 99 8.25 0.33 -11.30
N PRO A 100 7.29 -0.12 -12.13
CA PRO A 100 6.30 0.77 -12.74
C PRO A 100 5.42 1.44 -11.69
N VAL A 101 5.10 0.70 -10.63
CA VAL A 101 4.32 1.14 -9.47
C VAL A 101 4.99 0.66 -8.19
N THR A 102 5.09 1.53 -7.18
CA THR A 102 5.65 1.16 -5.88
C THR A 102 4.88 1.84 -4.73
N PRO A 103 4.57 1.09 -3.65
CA PRO A 103 3.95 1.66 -2.44
C PRO A 103 4.98 2.47 -1.62
N GLY A 104 4.57 2.96 -0.44
CA GLY A 104 5.41 3.76 0.46
C GLY A 104 6.49 2.99 1.24
N THR A 105 6.64 1.70 1.01
CA THR A 105 7.69 0.84 1.60
C THR A 105 8.16 -0.19 0.58
N SER A 106 9.45 -0.53 0.61
CA SER A 106 10.05 -1.59 -0.18
C SER A 106 10.02 -2.96 0.53
N TYR A 107 9.63 -3.01 1.79
CA TYR A 107 9.57 -4.23 2.62
C TYR A 107 8.20 -4.94 2.53
N VAL A 108 7.73 -5.14 1.31
CA VAL A 108 6.55 -5.94 0.96
C VAL A 108 6.90 -6.91 -0.15
N THR A 109 6.19 -8.04 -0.23
CA THR A 109 6.40 -9.05 -1.28
C THR A 109 5.64 -8.69 -2.55
N LEU A 110 6.16 -9.10 -3.71
CA LEU A 110 5.50 -8.83 -5.00
C LEU A 110 4.11 -9.48 -5.07
N GLY A 111 3.96 -10.75 -4.63
CA GLY A 111 2.65 -11.40 -4.57
C GLY A 111 1.66 -10.67 -3.66
N GLY A 112 2.12 -10.15 -2.51
CA GLY A 112 1.29 -9.30 -1.65
C GLY A 112 0.90 -7.97 -2.31
N CYS A 113 1.78 -7.39 -3.13
CA CYS A 113 1.49 -6.18 -3.91
C CYS A 113 0.40 -6.44 -4.95
N VAL A 114 0.46 -7.59 -5.66
CA VAL A 114 -0.56 -7.99 -6.64
C VAL A 114 -1.89 -8.28 -5.95
N ALA A 115 -1.88 -9.07 -4.88
CA ALA A 115 -3.08 -9.44 -4.13
C ALA A 115 -3.81 -8.22 -3.52
N ALA A 116 -3.08 -7.14 -3.23
CA ALA A 116 -3.64 -5.89 -2.71
C ALA A 116 -3.84 -4.82 -3.78
N ASP A 117 -3.50 -5.11 -5.03
CA ASP A 117 -3.46 -4.15 -6.15
C ASP A 117 -2.87 -2.81 -5.75
N VAL A 118 -1.61 -2.84 -5.26
CA VAL A 118 -0.98 -1.65 -4.70
C VAL A 118 -0.85 -0.52 -5.72
N HIS A 119 -1.00 0.69 -5.23
CA HIS A 119 -0.86 1.92 -6.01
C HIS A 119 0.36 2.75 -5.56
N GLY A 120 0.88 3.55 -6.47
CA GLY A 120 2.03 4.44 -6.25
C GLY A 120 1.64 5.92 -6.13
N LYS A 121 2.69 6.77 -6.26
CA LYS A 121 2.56 8.24 -6.38
C LYS A 121 2.27 8.69 -7.82
N ASN A 122 2.18 7.74 -8.75
CA ASN A 122 1.99 7.94 -10.19
C ASN A 122 0.68 7.32 -10.71
N HIS A 123 -0.25 6.98 -9.82
CA HIS A 123 -1.49 6.29 -10.21
C HIS A 123 -2.29 7.05 -11.27
N GLN A 124 -2.32 8.38 -11.24
CA GLN A 124 -3.03 9.18 -12.22
C GLN A 124 -2.51 8.99 -13.65
N ARG A 125 -1.28 8.48 -13.83
CA ARG A 125 -0.65 8.27 -15.13
C ARG A 125 -0.60 6.81 -15.57
N VAL A 126 -0.25 5.93 -14.64
CA VAL A 126 0.08 4.53 -14.97
C VAL A 126 -0.82 3.51 -14.27
N GLY A 127 -1.73 3.97 -13.40
CA GLY A 127 -2.63 3.10 -12.64
C GLY A 127 -1.95 2.37 -11.48
N SER A 128 -2.53 1.21 -11.12
CA SER A 128 -2.04 0.32 -10.06
C SER A 128 -1.11 -0.76 -10.62
N ILE A 129 -0.53 -1.57 -9.73
CA ILE A 129 0.42 -2.62 -10.13
C ILE A 129 -0.19 -3.66 -11.06
N GLY A 130 -1.49 -3.95 -10.91
CA GLY A 130 -2.21 -4.94 -11.72
C GLY A 130 -2.15 -4.67 -13.22
N GLN A 131 -2.04 -3.39 -13.64
CA GLN A 131 -1.92 -3.01 -15.05
C GLN A 131 -0.55 -3.31 -15.66
N HIS A 132 0.44 -3.66 -14.84
CA HIS A 132 1.81 -3.96 -15.25
C HIS A 132 2.19 -5.43 -15.04
N VAL A 133 1.29 -6.23 -14.46
CA VAL A 133 1.45 -7.68 -14.35
C VAL A 133 1.16 -8.31 -15.70
N VAL A 134 2.15 -8.99 -16.26
CA VAL A 134 2.03 -9.74 -17.53
C VAL A 134 1.30 -11.06 -17.29
N SER A 135 1.70 -11.78 -16.24
CA SER A 135 1.08 -13.04 -15.82
C SER A 135 1.49 -13.42 -14.41
N PHE A 136 0.82 -14.39 -13.83
CA PHE A 136 1.23 -15.06 -12.61
C PHE A 136 0.78 -16.53 -12.61
N THR A 137 1.49 -17.36 -11.84
CA THR A 137 0.99 -18.69 -11.48
C THR A 137 0.19 -18.58 -10.17
N LEU A 138 -0.94 -19.26 -10.12
CA LEU A 138 -1.82 -19.33 -8.96
C LEU A 138 -1.93 -20.77 -8.50
N ILE A 139 -1.78 -21.04 -7.21
CA ILE A 139 -2.14 -22.31 -6.61
C ILE A 139 -3.58 -22.18 -6.10
N THR A 140 -4.49 -22.97 -6.66
CA THR A 140 -5.92 -22.94 -6.33
C THR A 140 -6.20 -23.53 -4.94
N ALA A 141 -7.42 -23.39 -4.46
CA ALA A 141 -7.87 -24.03 -3.22
C ALA A 141 -7.81 -25.57 -3.25
N GLN A 142 -7.76 -26.18 -4.44
CA GLN A 142 -7.60 -27.63 -4.66
C GLN A 142 -6.12 -28.05 -4.73
N GLY A 143 -5.18 -27.11 -4.75
CA GLY A 143 -3.75 -27.38 -4.88
C GLY A 143 -3.26 -27.42 -6.33
N GLU A 144 -4.12 -27.12 -7.29
CA GLU A 144 -3.74 -27.11 -8.69
C GLU A 144 -2.99 -25.84 -9.06
N GLN A 145 -1.96 -25.96 -9.89
CA GLN A 145 -1.22 -24.84 -10.42
C GLN A 145 -1.87 -24.35 -11.73
N VAL A 146 -2.26 -23.08 -11.76
CA VAL A 146 -2.95 -22.45 -12.89
C VAL A 146 -2.17 -21.21 -13.34
N GLN A 147 -1.93 -21.08 -14.65
CA GLN A 147 -1.37 -19.87 -15.24
C GLN A 147 -2.47 -18.86 -15.52
N CYS A 148 -2.29 -17.62 -15.06
CA CYS A 148 -3.24 -16.53 -15.26
C CYS A 148 -2.57 -15.34 -15.97
N SER A 149 -3.26 -14.77 -16.94
CA SER A 149 -2.90 -13.53 -17.64
C SER A 149 -4.16 -12.78 -18.08
N PRO A 150 -4.08 -11.57 -18.64
CA PRO A 150 -5.25 -10.93 -19.26
C PRO A 150 -5.95 -11.77 -20.34
N GLU A 151 -5.24 -12.72 -20.97
CA GLU A 151 -5.74 -13.59 -22.06
C GLU A 151 -6.06 -15.01 -21.57
N ILE A 152 -5.41 -15.48 -20.49
CA ILE A 152 -5.54 -16.85 -19.95
C ILE A 152 -6.17 -16.77 -18.57
N HIS A 153 -7.33 -17.41 -18.39
CA HIS A 153 -8.13 -17.33 -17.16
C HIS A 153 -8.33 -15.87 -16.72
N SER A 154 -8.73 -15.02 -17.66
CA SER A 154 -8.83 -13.56 -17.51
C SER A 154 -9.68 -13.16 -16.30
N GLU A 155 -10.82 -13.81 -16.06
CA GLU A 155 -11.68 -13.51 -14.92
C GLU A 155 -10.96 -13.80 -13.58
N LEU A 156 -10.27 -14.95 -13.49
CA LEU A 156 -9.48 -15.30 -12.32
C LEU A 156 -8.27 -14.37 -12.14
N PHE A 157 -7.63 -13.97 -13.25
CA PHE A 157 -6.54 -12.99 -13.21
C PHE A 157 -6.98 -11.68 -12.56
N TRP A 158 -8.07 -11.10 -13.05
CA TRP A 158 -8.57 -9.83 -12.51
C TRP A 158 -9.21 -9.98 -11.12
N ALA A 159 -9.82 -11.12 -10.80
CA ALA A 159 -10.33 -11.38 -9.46
C ALA A 159 -9.21 -11.57 -8.42
N THR A 160 -8.03 -12.04 -8.83
CA THR A 160 -6.87 -12.22 -7.94
C THR A 160 -6.17 -10.91 -7.65
N ILE A 161 -6.10 -10.00 -8.63
CA ILE A 161 -5.58 -8.63 -8.45
C ILE A 161 -6.54 -7.87 -7.53
N GLY A 162 -6.04 -7.42 -6.38
CA GLY A 162 -6.86 -6.77 -5.37
C GLY A 162 -7.78 -7.72 -4.57
N GLY A 163 -7.79 -9.02 -4.88
CA GLY A 163 -8.63 -10.05 -4.24
C GLY A 163 -8.16 -10.51 -2.86
N MET A 164 -7.19 -9.83 -2.26
CA MET A 164 -6.66 -10.07 -0.90
C MET A 164 -6.19 -11.50 -0.64
N GLY A 165 -5.84 -12.26 -1.70
CA GLY A 165 -5.38 -13.65 -1.59
C GLY A 165 -6.49 -14.67 -1.38
N LEU A 166 -7.75 -14.30 -1.64
CA LEU A 166 -8.92 -15.15 -1.39
C LEU A 166 -9.34 -16.02 -2.60
N THR A 167 -8.70 -15.85 -3.76
CA THR A 167 -8.94 -16.63 -5.00
C THR A 167 -7.90 -17.72 -5.22
N GLY A 168 -6.77 -17.66 -4.52
CA GLY A 168 -5.65 -18.58 -4.68
C GLY A 168 -4.37 -18.00 -4.04
N ILE A 169 -3.33 -18.82 -4.00
CA ILE A 169 -2.00 -18.41 -3.53
C ILE A 169 -1.14 -18.12 -4.74
N ILE A 170 -0.69 -16.87 -4.89
CA ILE A 170 0.20 -16.46 -5.97
C ILE A 170 1.57 -17.13 -5.78
N GLY A 171 2.00 -17.91 -6.77
CA GLY A 171 3.28 -18.61 -6.77
C GLY A 171 4.41 -17.80 -7.41
N THR A 172 4.24 -17.41 -8.67
CA THR A 172 5.17 -16.53 -9.41
C THR A 172 4.43 -15.30 -9.93
N VAL A 173 5.19 -14.25 -10.24
CA VAL A 173 4.68 -13.06 -10.92
C VAL A 173 5.66 -12.64 -12.00
N THR A 174 5.15 -12.41 -13.21
CA THR A 174 5.86 -11.76 -14.31
C THR A 174 5.41 -10.31 -14.41
N LEU A 175 6.35 -9.40 -14.24
CA LEU A 175 6.12 -7.96 -14.17
C LEU A 175 6.83 -7.23 -15.31
N LYS A 176 6.15 -6.30 -15.99
CA LYS A 176 6.77 -5.35 -16.91
C LYS A 176 7.38 -4.21 -16.11
N LEU A 177 8.66 -3.93 -16.34
CA LEU A 177 9.42 -2.88 -15.67
C LEU A 177 9.42 -1.57 -16.47
N LYS A 178 9.81 -0.49 -15.81
CA LYS A 178 9.98 0.84 -16.39
C LYS A 178 11.47 1.14 -16.59
N PRO A 179 11.93 1.59 -17.78
CA PRO A 179 13.31 2.02 -17.97
C PRO A 179 13.56 3.35 -17.23
N ILE A 180 14.78 3.50 -16.72
CA ILE A 180 15.28 4.74 -16.09
C ILE A 180 16.69 5.06 -16.56
N GLU A 181 17.04 6.34 -16.60
CA GLU A 181 18.40 6.80 -16.89
C GLU A 181 19.23 7.00 -15.61
N SER A 182 18.57 7.07 -14.44
CA SER A 182 19.28 7.20 -13.18
C SER A 182 18.46 6.71 -11.97
N ALA A 183 19.18 6.41 -10.89
CA ALA A 183 18.61 6.09 -9.56
C ALA A 183 18.14 7.34 -8.79
N TYR A 184 18.15 8.49 -9.42
CA TYR A 184 17.82 9.77 -8.80
C TYR A 184 16.54 10.37 -9.37
N LEU A 185 15.87 11.17 -8.56
CA LEU A 185 14.70 11.94 -8.96
C LEU A 185 14.98 13.43 -8.76
N LEU A 186 14.45 14.23 -9.68
CA LEU A 186 14.28 15.68 -9.49
C LEU A 186 12.94 15.90 -8.82
N VAL A 187 12.97 16.48 -7.64
CA VAL A 187 11.79 16.67 -6.78
C VAL A 187 11.52 18.15 -6.61
N GLN A 188 10.32 18.55 -6.95
CA GLN A 188 9.80 19.89 -6.72
C GLN A 188 8.87 19.90 -5.51
N HIS A 189 8.99 20.93 -4.66
CA HIS A 189 8.11 21.17 -3.53
C HIS A 189 7.24 22.37 -3.78
N LYS A 190 5.93 22.23 -3.62
CA LYS A 190 4.96 23.34 -3.64
C LYS A 190 4.25 23.39 -2.29
N GLN A 191 4.41 24.49 -1.58
CA GLN A 191 3.72 24.75 -0.34
C GLN A 191 2.32 25.29 -0.61
N THR A 192 1.33 24.85 0.16
CA THR A 192 -0.04 25.37 0.17
C THR A 192 -0.48 25.73 1.58
N ASN A 193 -1.27 26.76 1.75
CA ASN A 193 -1.62 27.29 3.08
C ASN A 193 -2.90 26.69 3.67
N ASN A 194 -3.72 26.05 2.83
CA ASN A 194 -5.00 25.46 3.22
C ASN A 194 -5.39 24.33 2.27
N LEU A 195 -6.46 23.63 2.59
CA LEU A 195 -6.93 22.48 1.83
C LEU A 195 -7.39 22.85 0.42
N GLN A 196 -8.02 24.03 0.22
CA GLN A 196 -8.47 24.46 -1.11
C GLN A 196 -7.28 24.65 -2.05
N GLU A 197 -6.25 25.39 -1.63
CA GLU A 197 -5.02 25.56 -2.40
C GLU A 197 -4.35 24.22 -2.74
N THR A 198 -4.46 23.23 -1.81
CA THR A 198 -3.92 21.88 -2.04
C THR A 198 -4.67 21.17 -3.16
N PHE A 199 -6.00 21.20 -3.15
CA PHE A 199 -6.81 20.59 -4.21
C PHE A 199 -6.64 21.30 -5.54
N ASP A 200 -6.61 22.64 -5.56
CA ASP A 200 -6.38 23.44 -6.76
C ASP A 200 -5.02 23.09 -7.40
N ALA A 201 -3.99 22.94 -6.56
CA ALA A 201 -2.67 22.61 -7.05
C ALA A 201 -2.57 21.16 -7.56
N LEU A 202 -3.22 20.17 -6.90
CA LEU A 202 -3.24 18.78 -7.34
C LEU A 202 -4.13 18.56 -8.58
N SER A 203 -5.09 19.45 -8.83
CA SER A 203 -5.95 19.40 -10.01
C SER A 203 -5.24 19.95 -11.27
N GLN A 204 -4.19 20.74 -11.10
CA GLN A 204 -3.37 21.22 -12.21
C GLN A 204 -2.47 20.10 -12.72
N GLU A 205 -2.68 19.68 -13.96
CA GLU A 205 -1.83 18.66 -14.60
C GLU A 205 -0.44 19.24 -14.89
N SER A 206 0.58 18.53 -14.42
CA SER A 206 1.96 18.77 -14.85
C SER A 206 2.31 17.79 -15.97
N SER A 207 2.70 18.28 -17.13
CA SER A 207 3.08 17.41 -18.26
C SER A 207 4.41 16.67 -18.00
N SER A 208 5.29 17.23 -17.16
CA SER A 208 6.66 16.75 -16.95
C SER A 208 6.82 15.82 -15.75
N ASP A 209 5.94 15.92 -14.73
CA ASP A 209 6.11 15.15 -13.50
C ASP A 209 5.41 13.79 -13.58
N GLU A 210 6.12 12.73 -13.18
CA GLU A 210 5.59 11.38 -13.15
C GLU A 210 4.87 11.06 -11.85
N TYR A 211 5.39 11.56 -10.74
CA TYR A 211 4.99 11.23 -9.37
C TYR A 211 4.47 12.46 -8.68
N GLU A 212 3.34 12.33 -8.01
CA GLU A 212 2.73 13.41 -7.24
C GLU A 212 2.17 12.89 -5.92
N VAL A 213 2.44 13.60 -4.83
CA VAL A 213 1.89 13.30 -3.51
C VAL A 213 1.87 14.57 -2.67
N ALA A 214 0.82 14.79 -1.90
CA ALA A 214 0.75 15.84 -0.89
C ALA A 214 0.86 15.24 0.51
N TRP A 215 1.80 15.72 1.29
CA TRP A 215 1.76 15.59 2.74
C TRP A 215 0.89 16.71 3.30
N LEU A 216 -0.12 16.36 4.13
CA LEU A 216 -1.01 17.31 4.77
C LEU A 216 -0.73 17.41 6.26
N ASP A 217 -0.87 18.62 6.81
CA ASP A 217 -0.92 18.83 8.25
C ASP A 217 -2.36 18.66 8.75
N GLY A 218 -2.62 17.54 9.42
CA GLY A 218 -3.93 17.22 9.98
C GLY A 218 -4.13 17.72 11.41
N LEU A 219 -3.18 18.46 12.00
CA LEU A 219 -3.23 18.89 13.39
C LEU A 219 -3.21 20.40 13.59
N ASN A 220 -2.50 21.15 12.75
CA ASN A 220 -2.42 22.61 12.85
C ASN A 220 -3.49 23.28 12.02
N LEU A 221 -4.06 24.36 12.54
CA LEU A 221 -4.99 25.20 11.79
C LEU A 221 -4.21 26.21 10.90
N PRO A 222 -4.74 26.53 9.70
CA PRO A 222 -5.90 25.88 9.06
C PRO A 222 -5.60 24.44 8.67
N LEU A 223 -6.57 23.52 8.85
CA LEU A 223 -6.42 22.12 8.50
C LEU A 223 -6.14 21.96 6.98
N GLY A 224 -5.30 20.98 6.65
CA GLY A 224 -5.06 20.62 5.26
C GLY A 224 -4.05 21.51 4.52
N ARG A 225 -3.32 22.42 5.21
CA ARG A 225 -2.13 23.01 4.61
C ARG A 225 -1.15 21.89 4.26
N SER A 226 -0.40 22.01 3.15
CA SER A 226 0.37 20.89 2.65
C SER A 226 1.71 21.25 2.04
N ILE A 227 2.53 20.20 1.84
CA ILE A 227 3.66 20.20 0.92
C ILE A 227 3.36 19.20 -0.18
N ILE A 228 3.16 19.66 -1.38
CA ILE A 228 3.02 18.84 -2.57
C ILE A 228 4.42 18.56 -3.11
N MET A 229 4.71 17.29 -3.31
CA MET A 229 5.97 16.81 -3.89
C MET A 229 5.66 16.24 -5.27
N ARG A 230 6.18 16.89 -6.30
CA ARG A 230 6.16 16.43 -7.68
C ARG A 230 7.54 15.96 -8.07
N ALA A 231 7.64 14.85 -8.81
CA ALA A 231 8.93 14.31 -9.17
C ALA A 231 8.90 13.53 -10.49
N ARG A 232 10.08 13.42 -11.10
CA ARG A 232 10.39 12.47 -12.18
C ARG A 232 11.79 11.93 -12.00
N HIS A 233 12.10 10.81 -12.64
CA HIS A 233 13.49 10.37 -12.70
C HIS A 233 14.34 11.42 -13.43
N ALA A 234 15.53 11.70 -12.90
CA ALA A 234 16.49 12.58 -13.52
C ALA A 234 17.13 11.89 -14.73
N ASN A 235 17.24 12.59 -15.84
CA ASN A 235 18.02 12.13 -17.00
C ASN A 235 19.51 12.21 -16.68
N LEU A 236 20.32 11.44 -17.40
CA LEU A 236 21.78 11.39 -17.18
C LEU A 236 22.41 12.80 -17.21
N ALA A 237 22.02 13.65 -18.17
CA ALA A 237 22.55 14.99 -18.34
C ALA A 237 22.22 15.96 -17.19
N GLU A 238 21.20 15.66 -16.40
CA GLU A 238 20.76 16.48 -15.26
C GLU A 238 21.48 16.16 -13.95
N LEU A 239 22.26 15.08 -13.95
CA LEU A 239 23.03 14.69 -12.78
C LEU A 239 24.32 15.52 -12.67
N PRO A 240 24.77 15.83 -11.42
CA PRO A 240 26.13 16.35 -11.21
C PRO A 240 27.20 15.37 -11.77
N SER A 241 28.32 15.91 -12.26
CA SER A 241 29.36 15.13 -12.93
C SER A 241 29.80 13.85 -12.18
N GLN A 242 29.85 13.90 -10.87
CA GLN A 242 30.21 12.75 -10.05
C GLN A 242 29.18 11.61 -10.16
N GLN A 243 27.87 11.92 -10.21
CA GLN A 243 26.82 10.92 -10.34
C GLN A 243 26.61 10.46 -11.79
N GLN A 244 27.02 11.24 -12.79
CA GLN A 244 26.97 10.82 -14.21
C GLN A 244 27.85 9.58 -14.47
N HIS A 245 28.97 9.41 -13.77
CA HIS A 245 29.83 8.23 -13.88
C HIS A 245 29.22 6.95 -13.28
N ALA A 246 28.23 7.10 -12.39
CA ALA A 246 27.57 5.97 -11.73
C ALA A 246 26.09 6.28 -11.51
N PRO A 247 25.30 6.49 -12.58
CA PRO A 247 23.93 7.05 -12.46
C PRO A 247 22.95 6.13 -11.74
N PHE A 248 23.21 4.83 -11.72
CA PHE A 248 22.36 3.82 -11.09
C PHE A 248 22.78 3.47 -9.65
N ILE A 249 23.84 4.08 -9.14
CA ILE A 249 24.31 3.87 -7.76
C ILE A 249 23.69 4.93 -6.84
N ALA A 250 22.69 4.52 -6.06
CA ALA A 250 22.17 5.37 -4.99
C ALA A 250 23.07 5.27 -3.74
N PRO A 251 23.25 6.37 -2.98
CA PRO A 251 24.03 6.32 -1.74
C PRO A 251 23.45 5.31 -0.76
N PRO A 252 24.29 4.62 0.02
CA PRO A 252 23.84 3.67 1.03
C PRO A 252 22.95 4.37 2.07
N ARG A 253 21.79 3.77 2.33
CA ARG A 253 20.81 4.35 3.22
C ARG A 253 21.13 4.03 4.68
N LYS A 254 21.31 5.05 5.52
CA LYS A 254 21.38 4.85 6.96
C LYS A 254 19.99 4.46 7.49
N THR A 255 19.92 3.34 8.20
CA THR A 255 18.68 2.85 8.84
C THR A 255 18.86 2.88 10.36
N TYR A 256 17.80 3.27 11.05
CA TYR A 256 17.73 3.30 12.51
C TYR A 256 16.75 2.23 12.96
N LYS A 257 17.17 1.33 13.84
CA LYS A 257 16.31 0.27 14.36
C LYS A 257 15.69 0.70 15.68
N LEU A 258 14.36 0.64 15.78
CA LEU A 258 13.65 0.86 17.03
C LEU A 258 13.51 -0.49 17.78
N PRO A 259 14.30 -0.76 18.84
CA PRO A 259 14.39 -2.11 19.42
C PRO A 259 13.22 -2.44 20.36
N PHE A 260 12.49 -1.44 20.86
CA PHE A 260 11.39 -1.61 21.81
C PHE A 260 10.18 -0.75 21.43
N TYR A 261 9.02 -1.06 22.02
CA TYR A 261 7.84 -0.22 21.92
C TYR A 261 8.00 1.00 22.80
N LEU A 262 7.71 2.18 22.25
CA LEU A 262 7.58 3.35 23.09
C LEU A 262 6.38 3.21 24.05
N PRO A 263 6.42 3.84 25.24
CA PRO A 263 5.25 3.92 26.11
C PRO A 263 4.05 4.52 25.35
N ASN A 264 2.84 3.96 25.57
CA ASN A 264 1.63 4.52 24.98
C ASN A 264 1.47 5.99 25.41
N GLY A 265 1.20 6.88 24.44
CA GLY A 265 1.02 8.32 24.69
C GLY A 265 2.32 9.13 24.71
N LEU A 266 3.52 8.52 24.59
CA LEU A 266 4.78 9.28 24.46
C LEU A 266 4.80 10.08 23.16
N LEU A 267 4.25 9.52 22.09
CA LEU A 267 3.98 10.25 20.85
C LEU A 267 2.75 11.14 21.07
N HIS A 268 2.92 12.24 21.81
CA HIS A 268 1.81 13.12 22.18
C HIS A 268 1.42 14.04 21.01
N PRO A 269 0.12 14.37 20.84
CA PRO A 269 -0.35 15.24 19.74
C PRO A 269 0.39 16.59 19.68
N THR A 270 0.75 17.19 20.83
CA THR A 270 1.50 18.45 20.85
C THR A 270 2.90 18.34 20.26
N LEU A 271 3.60 17.21 20.48
CA LEU A 271 4.90 16.94 19.89
C LEU A 271 4.78 16.80 18.35
N ILE A 272 3.79 16.06 17.89
CA ILE A 272 3.53 15.90 16.45
C ILE A 272 3.13 17.24 15.82
N LYS A 273 2.31 18.04 16.52
CA LYS A 273 1.92 19.39 16.08
C LYS A 273 3.15 20.31 15.91
N ALA A 274 4.08 20.28 16.85
CA ALA A 274 5.33 21.03 16.76
C ALA A 274 6.22 20.51 15.62
N PHE A 275 6.34 19.18 15.47
CA PHE A 275 7.07 18.56 14.37
C PHE A 275 6.47 18.93 13.01
N ASN A 276 5.15 18.86 12.84
CA ASN A 276 4.48 19.22 11.59
C ASN A 276 4.73 20.70 11.23
N LYS A 277 4.68 21.60 12.23
CA LYS A 277 5.00 23.03 12.01
C LYS A 277 6.45 23.22 11.54
N TYR A 278 7.39 22.55 12.18
CA TYR A 278 8.81 22.59 11.80
C TYR A 278 9.02 22.00 10.40
N TYR A 279 8.48 20.81 10.12
CA TYR A 279 8.61 20.12 8.83
C TYR A 279 8.07 20.97 7.67
N TYR A 280 6.87 21.55 7.84
CA TYR A 280 6.26 22.46 6.89
C TYR A 280 7.16 23.67 6.59
N GLN A 281 7.73 24.30 7.63
CA GLN A 281 8.61 25.46 7.47
C GLN A 281 9.95 25.10 6.82
N GLN A 282 10.50 23.94 7.12
CA GLN A 282 11.82 23.54 6.57
C GLN A 282 11.72 23.18 5.09
N LEU A 283 10.64 22.50 4.67
CA LEU A 283 10.47 22.16 3.26
C LEU A 283 10.14 23.38 2.40
N ALA A 284 9.47 24.38 2.95
CA ALA A 284 9.19 25.63 2.27
C ALA A 284 10.46 26.44 1.90
N LYS A 285 11.54 26.25 2.66
CA LYS A 285 12.81 26.97 2.45
C LYS A 285 13.75 26.28 1.46
N LYS A 286 13.43 25.08 1.03
CA LYS A 286 14.29 24.34 0.10
C LYS A 286 14.13 24.86 -1.31
N GLU A 287 15.23 25.26 -1.93
CA GLU A 287 15.27 25.57 -3.35
C GLU A 287 14.89 24.31 -4.15
N SER A 288 14.02 24.48 -5.15
CA SER A 288 13.55 23.41 -6.04
C SER A 288 14.05 23.65 -7.47
N PRO A 289 14.37 22.56 -8.23
CA PRO A 289 14.24 21.15 -7.90
C PRO A 289 15.39 20.62 -7.03
N ILE A 290 15.09 19.59 -6.21
CA ILE A 290 16.06 18.90 -5.38
C ILE A 290 16.36 17.54 -6.00
N LEU A 291 17.64 17.20 -6.12
CA LEU A 291 18.05 15.85 -6.53
C LEU A 291 18.00 14.92 -5.31
N MET A 292 17.19 13.86 -5.40
CA MET A 292 17.01 12.86 -4.33
C MET A 292 17.22 11.45 -4.87
N SER A 293 17.74 10.54 -4.05
CA SER A 293 17.75 9.12 -4.39
C SER A 293 16.31 8.56 -4.42
N TYR A 294 16.06 7.54 -5.27
CA TYR A 294 14.76 6.86 -5.29
C TYR A 294 14.35 6.34 -3.91
N SER A 295 15.31 5.85 -3.13
CA SER A 295 15.03 5.29 -1.81
C SER A 295 14.57 6.35 -0.80
N ASP A 296 15.08 7.58 -0.90
CA ASP A 296 14.67 8.68 -0.02
C ASP A 296 13.32 9.27 -0.41
N TYR A 297 13.01 9.30 -1.70
CA TYR A 297 11.74 9.83 -2.20
C TYR A 297 10.57 8.86 -1.99
N PHE A 298 10.74 7.58 -2.38
CA PHE A 298 9.63 6.62 -2.32
C PHE A 298 9.41 6.04 -0.93
N TYR A 299 10.47 5.81 -0.15
CA TYR A 299 10.43 5.01 1.08
C TYR A 299 10.92 5.78 2.32
N PRO A 300 10.44 6.99 2.62
CA PRO A 300 11.00 7.82 3.71
C PRO A 300 10.94 7.12 5.08
N LEU A 301 9.87 6.34 5.35
CA LEU A 301 9.69 5.63 6.62
C LEU A 301 10.55 4.36 6.75
N ASP A 302 11.04 3.78 5.64
CA ASP A 302 11.94 2.62 5.69
C ASP A 302 13.30 2.93 6.36
N LYS A 303 13.61 4.22 6.59
CA LYS A 303 14.77 4.64 7.41
C LYS A 303 14.66 4.18 8.87
N ILE A 304 13.45 4.01 9.38
CA ILE A 304 13.20 3.59 10.76
C ILE A 304 12.65 2.18 10.76
N VAL A 305 13.52 1.20 10.95
CA VAL A 305 13.12 -0.21 11.04
C VAL A 305 12.21 -0.39 12.25
N HIS A 306 11.03 -1.01 12.05
CA HIS A 306 9.98 -1.18 13.05
C HIS A 306 9.37 0.15 13.55
N TRP A 307 9.26 1.15 12.67
CA TRP A 307 8.67 2.45 13.03
C TRP A 307 7.25 2.38 13.65
N PRO A 308 6.37 1.38 13.37
CA PRO A 308 5.09 1.25 14.07
C PRO A 308 5.21 1.16 15.60
N ARG A 309 6.36 0.74 16.12
CA ARG A 309 6.64 0.71 17.56
C ARG A 309 6.65 2.10 18.24
N LEU A 310 6.75 3.17 17.44
CA LEU A 310 6.59 4.55 17.92
C LEU A 310 5.21 4.80 18.51
N TYR A 311 4.16 4.12 18.00
CA TYR A 311 2.79 4.23 18.48
C TYR A 311 2.50 3.42 19.75
N GLY A 312 3.50 2.72 20.27
CA GLY A 312 3.35 1.86 21.43
C GLY A 312 2.69 0.51 21.12
N LYS A 313 2.33 -0.24 22.18
CA LYS A 313 1.75 -1.59 22.05
C LYS A 313 0.31 -1.59 21.54
N ARG A 314 -0.45 -0.50 21.71
CA ARG A 314 -1.82 -0.38 21.20
C ARG A 314 -1.87 -0.28 19.68
N GLY A 315 -0.77 0.18 19.06
CA GLY A 315 -0.70 0.40 17.62
C GLY A 315 -1.50 1.62 17.16
N PHE A 316 -1.84 1.61 15.88
CA PHE A 316 -2.61 2.67 15.23
C PHE A 316 -3.46 2.08 14.12
N LEU A 317 -4.42 2.83 13.62
CA LEU A 317 -5.15 2.52 12.39
C LEU A 317 -4.63 3.42 11.27
N GLN A 318 -4.48 2.87 10.07
CA GLN A 318 -4.35 3.69 8.87
C GLN A 318 -5.71 3.68 8.16
N TYR A 319 -6.45 4.77 8.29
CA TYR A 319 -7.68 4.96 7.52
C TYR A 319 -7.30 5.48 6.14
N GLN A 320 -7.60 4.70 5.09
CA GLN A 320 -7.34 5.13 3.73
C GLN A 320 -8.60 4.94 2.89
N CYS A 321 -9.12 6.04 2.34
CA CYS A 321 -10.25 6.05 1.42
C CYS A 321 -9.88 6.68 0.08
N VAL A 322 -10.66 6.40 -0.95
CA VAL A 322 -10.70 7.14 -2.20
C VAL A 322 -12.09 7.76 -2.36
N ILE A 323 -12.12 9.01 -2.80
CA ILE A 323 -13.33 9.83 -2.93
C ILE A 323 -13.37 10.33 -4.38
N PRO A 324 -14.52 10.21 -5.09
CA PRO A 324 -14.68 10.72 -6.45
C PRO A 324 -14.30 12.20 -6.55
N THR A 325 -13.78 12.59 -7.70
CA THR A 325 -13.21 13.94 -7.94
C THR A 325 -14.17 15.06 -7.55
N GLU A 326 -15.44 14.91 -7.86
CA GLU A 326 -16.48 15.93 -7.69
C GLU A 326 -16.75 16.25 -6.21
N SER A 327 -16.67 15.24 -5.34
CA SER A 327 -16.94 15.36 -3.90
C SER A 327 -15.67 15.41 -3.05
N ALA A 328 -14.47 15.17 -3.66
CA ALA A 328 -13.24 14.94 -2.94
C ALA A 328 -12.84 16.06 -1.98
N TYR A 329 -12.92 17.31 -2.39
CA TYR A 329 -12.62 18.46 -1.52
C TYR A 329 -13.55 18.51 -0.32
N THR A 330 -14.87 18.48 -0.56
CA THR A 330 -15.89 18.63 0.47
C THR A 330 -15.79 17.51 1.51
N VAL A 331 -15.69 16.26 1.05
CA VAL A 331 -15.62 15.10 1.95
C VAL A 331 -14.29 15.05 2.69
N THR A 332 -13.15 15.35 2.03
CA THR A 332 -11.86 15.44 2.72
C THR A 332 -11.88 16.49 3.83
N LYS A 333 -12.49 17.66 3.57
CA LYS A 333 -12.66 18.72 4.56
C LYS A 333 -13.50 18.22 5.76
N GLN A 334 -14.66 17.62 5.49
CA GLN A 334 -15.54 17.06 6.53
C GLN A 334 -14.83 16.00 7.38
N ILE A 335 -14.07 15.08 6.75
CA ILE A 335 -13.28 14.07 7.46
C ILE A 335 -12.29 14.72 8.42
N LEU A 336 -11.50 15.68 7.97
CA LEU A 336 -10.50 16.36 8.81
C LEU A 336 -11.14 17.16 9.94
N GLU A 337 -12.26 17.86 9.66
CA GLU A 337 -13.01 18.63 10.65
C GLU A 337 -13.65 17.72 11.71
N THR A 338 -14.23 16.57 11.32
CA THR A 338 -14.83 15.59 12.22
C THR A 338 -13.76 15.01 13.17
N LEU A 339 -12.63 14.56 12.63
CA LEU A 339 -11.50 14.05 13.44
C LEU A 339 -10.99 15.10 14.42
N HIS A 340 -10.89 16.36 13.98
CA HIS A 340 -10.47 17.47 14.83
C HIS A 340 -11.48 17.77 15.94
N ALA A 341 -12.77 17.86 15.61
CA ALA A 341 -13.86 18.13 16.56
C ALA A 341 -13.98 17.03 17.62
N GLU A 342 -13.85 15.76 17.22
CA GLU A 342 -13.92 14.60 18.10
C GLU A 342 -12.57 14.31 18.80
N LYS A 343 -11.56 15.15 18.60
CA LYS A 343 -10.23 15.07 19.23
C LYS A 343 -9.46 13.78 18.92
N HIS A 344 -9.62 13.24 17.70
CA HIS A 344 -8.81 12.15 17.17
C HIS A 344 -7.64 12.71 16.37
N PRO A 345 -6.41 12.69 16.91
CA PRO A 345 -5.27 13.33 16.27
C PRO A 345 -4.78 12.55 15.05
N VAL A 346 -4.57 13.25 13.94
CA VAL A 346 -4.01 12.72 12.70
C VAL A 346 -2.50 12.92 12.73
N TYR A 347 -1.72 11.83 12.88
CA TYR A 347 -0.26 11.93 12.98
C TYR A 347 0.44 12.01 11.64
N LEU A 348 -0.11 11.36 10.63
CA LEU A 348 0.34 11.45 9.25
C LEU A 348 -0.90 11.54 8.35
N ALA A 349 -0.90 12.48 7.43
CA ALA A 349 -1.92 12.58 6.40
C ALA A 349 -1.26 12.70 5.02
N VAL A 350 -1.75 11.92 4.07
CA VAL A 350 -1.27 11.89 2.69
C VAL A 350 -2.45 11.95 1.73
N LEU A 351 -2.38 12.87 0.78
CA LEU A 351 -3.37 13.00 -0.29
C LEU A 351 -2.71 12.75 -1.64
N LYS A 352 -3.38 11.99 -2.52
CA LYS A 352 -2.92 11.73 -3.89
C LYS A 352 -4.11 11.74 -4.85
N ARG A 353 -3.88 12.15 -6.08
CA ARG A 353 -4.85 11.99 -7.15
C ARG A 353 -4.72 10.60 -7.78
N PHE A 354 -5.86 9.97 -8.08
CA PHE A 354 -5.95 8.73 -8.83
C PHE A 354 -6.51 8.97 -10.23
N GLY A 355 -6.05 8.18 -11.20
CA GLY A 355 -6.58 8.11 -12.56
C GLY A 355 -7.58 6.96 -12.73
N LYS A 356 -7.64 6.42 -13.94
CA LYS A 356 -8.57 5.34 -14.29
C LYS A 356 -8.36 4.10 -13.43
N GLU A 357 -9.46 3.44 -13.08
CA GLU A 357 -9.46 2.12 -12.47
C GLU A 357 -9.05 1.03 -13.49
N ASN A 358 -8.66 -0.13 -12.98
CA ASN A 358 -8.41 -1.33 -13.79
C ASN A 358 -9.63 -2.27 -13.81
N ALA A 359 -9.49 -3.43 -14.46
CA ALA A 359 -10.57 -4.41 -14.58
C ALA A 359 -10.84 -5.21 -13.30
N ALA A 360 -10.00 -5.14 -12.27
CA ALA A 360 -10.15 -5.94 -11.05
C ALA A 360 -11.37 -5.50 -10.21
N PRO A 361 -12.33 -6.41 -9.91
CA PRO A 361 -13.58 -6.04 -9.26
C PRO A 361 -13.43 -5.50 -7.83
N LEU A 362 -12.39 -5.92 -7.10
CA LEU A 362 -12.09 -5.46 -5.74
C LEU A 362 -10.90 -4.49 -5.68
N SER A 363 -10.43 -3.95 -6.82
CA SER A 363 -9.41 -2.91 -6.79
C SER A 363 -9.89 -1.69 -6.00
N PHE A 364 -8.99 -1.17 -5.15
CA PHE A 364 -9.28 0.03 -4.36
C PHE A 364 -9.30 1.30 -5.21
N ALA A 365 -8.43 1.38 -6.21
CA ALA A 365 -8.25 2.60 -6.97
C ALA A 365 -9.44 2.87 -7.90
N MET A 366 -9.88 4.12 -7.94
CA MET A 366 -10.90 4.65 -8.84
C MET A 366 -10.61 6.13 -9.12
N PRO A 367 -11.16 6.74 -10.18
CA PRO A 367 -10.96 8.16 -10.46
C PRO A 367 -11.37 9.03 -9.27
N GLY A 368 -10.43 9.87 -8.77
CA GLY A 368 -10.68 10.68 -7.58
C GLY A 368 -9.42 11.00 -6.78
N PHE A 369 -9.60 11.24 -5.49
CA PHE A 369 -8.50 11.53 -4.57
C PHE A 369 -8.47 10.51 -3.42
N THR A 370 -7.30 9.96 -3.13
CA THR A 370 -7.13 9.07 -1.98
C THR A 370 -6.49 9.82 -0.83
N LEU A 371 -7.16 9.72 0.33
CA LEU A 371 -6.71 10.26 1.61
C LEU A 371 -6.28 9.10 2.51
N ALA A 372 -5.05 9.13 3.02
CA ALA A 372 -4.54 8.15 3.98
C ALA A 372 -4.15 8.86 5.28
N LEU A 373 -4.70 8.39 6.40
CA LEU A 373 -4.56 8.99 7.72
C LEU A 373 -4.05 7.97 8.74
N ASP A 374 -2.95 8.27 9.44
CA ASP A 374 -2.49 7.46 10.56
C ASP A 374 -3.08 8.00 11.86
N LEU A 375 -3.88 7.18 12.52
CA LEU A 375 -4.68 7.50 13.69
C LEU A 375 -4.27 6.60 14.87
N PRO A 376 -3.64 7.13 15.94
CA PRO A 376 -3.27 6.33 17.09
C PRO A 376 -4.51 5.81 17.82
N ILE A 377 -4.50 4.54 18.25
CA ILE A 377 -5.59 3.95 19.04
C ILE A 377 -5.46 4.41 20.49
N LEU A 378 -6.09 5.56 20.81
CA LEU A 378 -6.08 6.14 22.16
C LEU A 378 -7.25 5.65 23.01
N ASN A 379 -8.43 5.54 22.41
CA ASN A 379 -9.67 5.11 23.05
C ASN A 379 -10.63 4.45 22.03
N GLN A 380 -11.75 3.91 22.51
CA GLN A 380 -12.75 3.24 21.68
C GLN A 380 -13.52 4.22 20.76
N GLY A 381 -13.68 5.48 21.13
CA GLY A 381 -14.40 6.50 20.35
C GLY A 381 -13.81 6.72 18.95
N LEU A 382 -12.54 6.32 18.72
CA LEU A 382 -11.94 6.33 17.39
C LEU A 382 -12.72 5.44 16.41
N PHE A 383 -13.16 4.26 16.84
CA PHE A 383 -13.89 3.33 15.98
C PHE A 383 -15.25 3.89 15.59
N ASP A 384 -15.99 4.47 16.56
CA ASP A 384 -17.29 5.11 16.33
C ASP A 384 -17.14 6.31 15.38
N CYS A 385 -16.06 7.08 15.53
CA CYS A 385 -15.73 8.17 14.62
C CYS A 385 -15.48 7.65 13.19
N LEU A 386 -14.70 6.58 13.04
CA LEU A 386 -14.41 6.00 11.74
C LEU A 386 -15.66 5.43 11.04
N ASP A 387 -16.66 4.95 11.79
CA ASP A 387 -17.94 4.53 11.21
C ASP A 387 -18.70 5.71 10.60
N LYS A 388 -18.63 6.91 11.23
CA LYS A 388 -19.16 8.15 10.64
C LYS A 388 -18.42 8.55 9.37
N LEU A 389 -17.08 8.40 9.35
CA LEU A 389 -16.29 8.67 8.16
C LEU A 389 -16.63 7.72 7.00
N ASP A 390 -16.89 6.44 7.31
CA ASP A 390 -17.33 5.48 6.28
C ASP A 390 -18.67 5.89 5.68
N ALA A 391 -19.63 6.36 6.49
CA ALA A 391 -20.90 6.86 5.98
C ALA A 391 -20.71 8.03 5.00
N MET A 392 -19.82 8.99 5.31
CA MET A 392 -19.49 10.11 4.41
C MET A 392 -18.87 9.62 3.11
N VAL A 393 -17.95 8.64 3.19
CA VAL A 393 -17.28 8.06 2.02
C VAL A 393 -18.27 7.29 1.15
N ILE A 394 -19.19 6.52 1.75
CA ILE A 394 -20.25 5.78 1.03
C ILE A 394 -21.19 6.76 0.31
N GLU A 395 -21.66 7.80 1.01
CA GLU A 395 -22.57 8.82 0.44
C GLU A 395 -21.93 9.50 -0.79
N ALA A 396 -20.63 9.71 -0.74
CA ALA A 396 -19.86 10.26 -1.86
C ALA A 396 -19.58 9.26 -2.99
N GLY A 397 -19.95 7.98 -2.86
CA GLY A 397 -19.59 6.92 -3.83
C GLY A 397 -18.14 6.48 -3.77
N GLY A 398 -17.44 6.76 -2.68
CA GLY A 398 -16.07 6.37 -2.45
C GLY A 398 -15.93 4.97 -1.82
N ARG A 399 -14.71 4.57 -1.51
CA ARG A 399 -14.40 3.28 -0.86
C ARG A 399 -13.18 3.34 0.03
N VAL A 400 -13.12 2.44 1.01
CA VAL A 400 -11.99 2.24 1.92
C VAL A 400 -11.07 1.15 1.35
N TYR A 401 -9.74 1.30 1.52
CA TYR A 401 -8.76 0.35 1.02
C TYR A 401 -8.67 -0.90 1.91
N LEU A 402 -9.04 -2.06 1.37
CA LEU A 402 -9.09 -3.33 2.12
C LEU A 402 -7.74 -3.74 2.73
N ALA A 403 -6.61 -3.44 2.08
CA ALA A 403 -5.27 -3.72 2.62
C ALA A 403 -4.91 -2.85 3.84
N LYS A 404 -5.68 -1.81 4.14
CA LYS A 404 -5.53 -0.91 5.28
C LYS A 404 -6.67 -1.07 6.30
N ASP A 405 -7.73 -1.74 5.90
CA ASP A 405 -8.93 -1.89 6.72
C ASP A 405 -8.77 -2.98 7.79
N ALA A 406 -9.24 -2.66 8.99
CA ALA A 406 -9.25 -3.56 10.16
C ALA A 406 -10.62 -3.62 10.85
N ARG A 407 -11.66 -2.94 10.31
CA ARG A 407 -12.91 -2.70 11.04
C ARG A 407 -14.19 -2.51 10.20
N LEU A 408 -14.07 -2.30 8.89
CA LEU A 408 -15.23 -2.10 8.00
C LEU A 408 -16.24 -3.24 8.19
N ASN A 409 -17.54 -2.90 8.27
CA ASN A 409 -18.59 -3.89 8.40
C ASN A 409 -19.06 -4.43 7.03
N PRO A 410 -19.76 -5.58 6.97
CA PRO A 410 -20.17 -6.21 5.70
C PRO A 410 -21.07 -5.32 4.82
N GLU A 411 -21.99 -4.56 5.42
CA GLU A 411 -22.91 -3.68 4.68
C GLU A 411 -22.15 -2.54 3.99
N ALA A 412 -21.26 -1.86 4.74
CA ALA A 412 -20.41 -0.81 4.20
C ALA A 412 -19.52 -1.34 3.07
N PHE A 413 -18.92 -2.52 3.27
CA PHE A 413 -18.11 -3.17 2.22
C PHE A 413 -18.89 -3.38 0.92
N ARG A 414 -20.11 -3.95 0.99
CA ARG A 414 -20.94 -4.21 -0.20
C ARG A 414 -21.36 -2.91 -0.91
N LYS A 415 -21.61 -1.82 -0.17
CA LYS A 415 -21.89 -0.50 -0.74
C LYS A 415 -20.67 0.11 -1.44
N MET A 416 -19.49 -0.05 -0.84
CA MET A 416 -18.22 0.50 -1.36
C MET A 416 -17.68 -0.26 -2.56
N TYR A 417 -18.00 -1.55 -2.71
CA TYR A 417 -17.49 -2.43 -3.76
C TYR A 417 -18.64 -3.03 -4.58
N PRO A 418 -19.27 -2.24 -5.47
CA PRO A 418 -20.48 -2.67 -6.20
C PRO A 418 -20.24 -3.88 -7.11
N ARG A 419 -18.98 -4.12 -7.56
CA ARG A 419 -18.60 -5.28 -8.37
C ARG A 419 -18.24 -6.52 -7.53
N TYR A 420 -18.57 -6.51 -6.23
CA TYR A 420 -18.31 -7.65 -5.34
C TYR A 420 -18.99 -8.94 -5.82
N SER A 421 -20.20 -8.86 -6.38
CA SER A 421 -20.92 -10.05 -6.91
C SER A 421 -20.19 -10.72 -8.07
N GLU A 422 -19.57 -9.94 -8.96
CA GLU A 422 -18.74 -10.46 -10.06
C GLU A 422 -17.54 -11.21 -9.50
N TRP A 423 -16.83 -10.61 -8.54
CA TRP A 423 -15.69 -11.22 -7.86
C TRP A 423 -16.08 -12.49 -7.10
N LEU A 424 -17.23 -12.47 -6.40
CA LEU A 424 -17.71 -13.62 -5.61
C LEU A 424 -18.03 -14.82 -6.51
N ALA A 425 -18.60 -14.60 -7.69
CA ALA A 425 -18.87 -15.67 -8.66
C ALA A 425 -17.56 -16.38 -9.08
N VAL A 426 -16.49 -15.63 -9.35
CA VAL A 426 -15.18 -16.21 -9.67
C VAL A 426 -14.61 -16.97 -8.47
N LYS A 427 -14.69 -16.40 -7.26
CA LYS A 427 -14.23 -17.10 -6.05
C LYS A 427 -14.99 -18.41 -5.84
N GLN A 428 -16.31 -18.43 -5.99
CA GLN A 428 -17.12 -19.64 -5.82
C GLN A 428 -16.79 -20.71 -6.87
N GLN A 429 -16.46 -20.32 -8.09
CA GLN A 429 -15.99 -21.25 -9.12
C GLN A 429 -14.66 -21.92 -8.77
N TRP A 430 -13.69 -21.15 -8.23
CA TRP A 430 -12.33 -21.61 -7.97
C TRP A 430 -12.06 -22.04 -6.53
N ASP A 431 -12.98 -21.75 -5.60
CA ASP A 431 -12.94 -22.15 -4.21
C ASP A 431 -14.35 -22.38 -3.65
N PRO A 432 -15.10 -23.39 -4.20
CA PRO A 432 -16.50 -23.64 -3.83
C PRO A 432 -16.69 -24.01 -2.36
N GLU A 433 -15.65 -24.56 -1.74
CA GLU A 433 -15.66 -24.96 -0.31
C GLU A 433 -15.19 -23.82 0.63
N ASN A 434 -14.91 -22.63 0.09
CA ASN A 434 -14.37 -21.48 0.87
C ASN A 434 -13.16 -21.83 1.72
N LYS A 435 -12.24 -22.66 1.21
CA LYS A 435 -11.00 -23.06 1.91
C LYS A 435 -10.07 -21.89 2.17
N LEU A 436 -10.03 -20.92 1.23
CA LEU A 436 -9.20 -19.72 1.36
C LEU A 436 -9.96 -18.65 2.13
N SER A 437 -9.55 -18.40 3.35
CA SER A 437 -10.20 -17.46 4.27
C SER A 437 -9.21 -16.71 5.15
N SER A 438 -9.56 -15.52 5.55
CA SER A 438 -8.77 -14.64 6.41
C SER A 438 -9.64 -14.01 7.50
N GLY A 439 -9.03 -13.25 8.41
CA GLY A 439 -9.75 -12.40 9.35
C GLY A 439 -10.66 -11.42 8.64
N LEU A 440 -10.14 -10.77 7.58
CA LEU A 440 -10.90 -9.83 6.74
C LEU A 440 -12.10 -10.51 6.08
N SER A 441 -11.92 -11.68 5.45
CA SER A 441 -13.02 -12.33 4.73
C SER A 441 -14.16 -12.76 5.67
N ARG A 442 -13.83 -13.23 6.86
CA ARG A 442 -14.86 -13.58 7.87
C ARG A 442 -15.56 -12.35 8.42
N ARG A 443 -14.81 -11.27 8.72
CA ARG A 443 -15.38 -10.01 9.22
C ARG A 443 -16.32 -9.35 8.19
N LEU A 444 -15.98 -9.44 6.91
CA LEU A 444 -16.77 -8.89 5.80
C LEU A 444 -17.82 -9.87 5.26
N GLU A 445 -17.97 -11.07 5.88
CA GLU A 445 -18.89 -12.12 5.45
C GLU A 445 -18.69 -12.53 3.98
N ILE A 446 -17.43 -12.58 3.52
CA ILE A 446 -17.06 -13.02 2.17
C ILE A 446 -17.04 -14.55 2.09
N THR A 447 -16.77 -15.20 3.21
CA THR A 447 -16.61 -16.67 3.34
C THR A 447 -17.54 -17.20 4.41
N ALA A 448 -18.79 -16.79 4.41
CA ALA A 448 -19.81 -17.30 5.33
C ALA A 448 -20.34 -18.66 4.87
#